data_5119bf39e5bab5aec477ba67787fc1e5
#
_entry.id   5119bf39e5bab5aec477ba67787fc1e5
#
_cell.length_a   1.000
_cell.length_b   1.000
_cell.length_c   1.000
_cell.angle_alpha   90.00
_cell.angle_beta   90.00
_cell.angle_gamma   90.00
#
_symmetry.space_group_name_H-M   'P 1'
#
loop_
_entity.id
_entity.type
_entity.pdbx_description
1 polymer ?
#
loop_
_entity_poly.entity_id
_entity_poly.type
_entity_poly.pdbx_seq_one_letter_code
_entity_poly.pdbx_strand_id
1 'polypeptide(L)'
;MERNEEVGLMSLSDVFKSLKTNYNSRLDDIIGDLYKPCFKNSRTYYRGSAYFRTSVVELYRNEVLDFCRNIDSKIAILTSTDVVVDDVKAIRDGYLQRGFEKNLDQLFDEAELVDSAKFVATLIAMNKLDIYIVNGSLYHDKVGFFEDSDNNIVAFTGSA
;
A
#
# COMPACT_ATOMS: atom_id res chain seq x y z
N MET A 1 0.01 32.39 19.46
CA MET A 1 -1.00 31.81 18.55
C MET A 1 -0.23 31.30 17.32
N GLU A 2 0.33 30.09 17.47
CA GLU A 2 1.09 29.46 16.38
C GLU A 2 0.07 29.00 15.35
N ARG A 3 0.16 29.58 14.15
CA ARG A 3 -0.53 29.04 12.98
C ARG A 3 0.16 27.73 12.61
N ASN A 4 -0.52 26.60 12.87
CA ASN A 4 -0.21 25.36 12.19
C ASN A 4 -0.39 25.64 10.69
N GLU A 5 0.70 25.84 9.98
CA GLU A 5 0.71 25.73 8.55
C GLU A 5 0.38 24.27 8.24
N GLU A 6 -0.88 23.99 7.87
CA GLU A 6 -1.21 22.80 7.12
C GLU A 6 -0.33 22.81 5.88
N VAL A 7 0.72 21.99 5.89
CA VAL A 7 1.50 21.72 4.68
C VAL A 7 0.52 21.06 3.73
N GLY A 8 -0.05 21.84 2.82
CA GLY A 8 -1.00 21.38 1.83
C GLY A 8 -0.40 20.22 1.06
N LEU A 9 -1.17 19.14 0.90
CA LEU A 9 -0.76 18.00 0.09
C LEU A 9 -0.51 18.49 -1.34
N MET A 10 0.60 18.06 -1.94
CA MET A 10 0.90 18.28 -3.35
C MET A 10 0.00 17.38 -4.22
N SER A 11 -0.34 17.83 -5.43
CA SER A 11 -0.96 16.93 -6.41
C SER A 11 0.06 15.88 -6.86
N LEU A 12 -0.42 14.69 -7.25
CA LEU A 12 0.47 13.68 -7.85
C LEU A 12 1.06 14.17 -9.18
N SER A 13 0.39 15.08 -9.88
CA SER A 13 0.94 15.75 -11.06
C SER A 13 2.21 16.55 -10.73
N ASP A 14 2.24 17.23 -9.59
CA ASP A 14 3.44 17.95 -9.15
C ASP A 14 4.51 17.02 -8.59
N VAL A 15 4.13 15.97 -7.86
CA VAL A 15 5.05 14.92 -7.41
C VAL A 15 5.76 14.29 -8.61
N PHE A 16 5.01 13.96 -9.67
CA PHE A 16 5.54 13.34 -10.88
C PHE A 16 6.69 14.13 -11.52
N LYS A 17 6.64 15.47 -11.48
CA LYS A 17 7.70 16.33 -12.02
C LYS A 17 9.06 16.12 -11.34
N SER A 18 9.09 15.65 -10.10
CA SER A 18 10.30 15.36 -9.33
C SER A 18 10.77 13.92 -9.43
N LEU A 19 9.96 13.02 -10.02
CA LEU A 19 10.29 11.60 -10.14
C LEU A 19 11.26 11.35 -11.30
N LYS A 20 12.10 10.33 -11.13
CA LYS A 20 12.91 9.80 -12.24
C LYS A 20 12.04 8.94 -13.17
N THR A 21 12.40 8.93 -14.44
CA THR A 21 11.77 8.04 -15.44
C THR A 21 12.14 6.58 -15.22
N ASN A 22 13.36 6.32 -14.73
CA ASN A 22 13.89 4.99 -14.47
C ASN A 22 14.57 4.96 -13.11
N TYR A 23 14.33 3.88 -12.37
CA TYR A 23 14.96 3.60 -11.08
C TYR A 23 15.77 2.31 -11.16
N ASN A 24 16.95 2.32 -10.56
CA ASN A 24 17.79 1.14 -10.39
C ASN A 24 17.78 0.74 -8.91
N SER A 25 17.22 -0.42 -8.60
CA SER A 25 17.07 -0.90 -7.22
C SER A 25 18.39 -1.08 -6.44
N ARG A 26 19.52 -1.09 -7.11
CA ARG A 26 20.84 -1.17 -6.47
C ARG A 26 21.48 0.20 -6.19
N LEU A 27 21.02 1.25 -6.87
CA LEU A 27 21.63 2.57 -6.83
C LEU A 27 20.69 3.65 -6.29
N ASP A 28 19.38 3.45 -6.40
CA ASP A 28 18.37 4.43 -6.04
C ASP A 28 17.61 4.01 -4.78
N ASP A 29 17.25 4.97 -3.95
CA ASP A 29 16.32 4.79 -2.85
C ASP A 29 14.87 4.85 -3.36
N ILE A 30 14.39 3.73 -3.92
CA ILE A 30 13.04 3.65 -4.50
C ILE A 30 11.96 3.95 -3.45
N ILE A 31 12.16 3.55 -2.21
CA ILE A 31 11.20 3.82 -1.12
C ILE A 31 11.13 5.32 -0.85
N GLY A 32 12.26 5.97 -0.64
CA GLY A 32 12.32 7.41 -0.38
C GLY A 32 11.95 8.28 -1.58
N ASP A 33 12.41 7.89 -2.77
CA ASP A 33 12.31 8.73 -3.97
C ASP A 33 10.97 8.55 -4.72
N LEU A 34 10.35 7.36 -4.67
CA LEU A 34 9.10 7.06 -5.37
C LEU A 34 7.92 6.79 -4.42
N TYR A 35 8.04 5.76 -3.57
CA TYR A 35 6.90 5.31 -2.76
C TYR A 35 6.47 6.34 -1.73
N LYS A 36 7.40 6.90 -0.97
CA LYS A 36 7.10 7.85 0.10
C LYS A 36 6.35 9.10 -0.40
N PRO A 37 6.83 9.85 -1.42
CA PRO A 37 6.11 11.00 -1.92
C PRO A 37 4.76 10.63 -2.57
N CYS A 38 4.67 9.47 -3.23
CA CYS A 38 3.42 9.02 -3.82
C CYS A 38 2.39 8.61 -2.76
N PHE A 39 2.75 7.83 -1.75
CA PHE A 39 1.84 7.50 -0.65
C PHE A 39 1.36 8.74 0.10
N LYS A 40 2.25 9.69 0.37
CA LYS A 40 1.91 10.93 1.09
C LYS A 40 0.84 11.75 0.38
N ASN A 41 0.80 11.73 -0.95
CA ASN A 41 -0.03 12.61 -1.76
C ASN A 41 -1.15 11.88 -2.53
N SER A 42 -1.42 10.62 -2.21
CA SER A 42 -2.45 9.80 -2.87
C SER A 42 -3.56 9.36 -1.93
N ARG A 43 -4.65 8.87 -2.51
CA ARG A 43 -5.81 8.27 -1.84
C ARG A 43 -5.94 6.79 -2.10
N THR A 44 -5.52 6.35 -3.28
CA THR A 44 -5.56 4.94 -3.65
C THR A 44 -4.21 4.48 -4.18
N TYR A 45 -3.87 3.24 -3.86
CA TYR A 45 -2.72 2.55 -4.37
C TYR A 45 -3.13 1.19 -4.91
N TYR A 46 -2.81 0.93 -6.17
CA TYR A 46 -3.08 -0.32 -6.85
C TYR A 46 -1.78 -1.00 -7.22
N ARG A 47 -1.68 -2.30 -6.96
CA ARG A 47 -0.51 -3.09 -7.28
C ARG A 47 -0.92 -4.40 -7.94
N GLY A 48 -0.45 -4.64 -9.16
CA GLY A 48 -0.40 -5.96 -9.79
C GLY A 48 0.97 -6.58 -9.58
N SER A 49 1.01 -7.80 -9.07
CA SER A 49 2.25 -8.53 -8.83
C SER A 49 2.03 -10.03 -9.02
N ALA A 50 2.93 -10.68 -9.78
CA ALA A 50 2.89 -12.12 -9.99
C ALA A 50 2.97 -12.91 -8.68
N TYR A 51 3.75 -12.41 -7.73
CA TYR A 51 3.97 -13.03 -6.44
C TYR A 51 3.68 -12.02 -5.33
N PHE A 52 2.79 -12.37 -4.45
CA PHE A 52 2.52 -11.58 -3.25
C PHE A 52 3.19 -12.22 -2.04
N ARG A 53 3.87 -11.40 -1.25
CA ARG A 53 4.41 -11.73 0.07
C ARG A 53 4.04 -10.64 1.04
N THR A 54 3.59 -11.00 2.22
CA THR A 54 3.30 -10.01 3.28
C THR A 54 4.53 -9.20 3.67
N SER A 55 5.72 -9.81 3.56
CA SER A 55 7.00 -9.14 3.83
C SER A 55 7.32 -7.97 2.89
N VAL A 56 6.71 -7.91 1.70
CA VAL A 56 6.89 -6.76 0.79
C VAL A 56 6.28 -5.50 1.37
N VAL A 57 5.14 -5.61 2.04
CA VAL A 57 4.47 -4.48 2.69
C VAL A 57 5.30 -3.92 3.85
N GLU A 58 6.14 -4.76 4.45
CA GLU A 58 7.07 -4.37 5.52
C GLU A 58 8.10 -3.33 5.07
N LEU A 59 8.52 -3.37 3.80
CA LEU A 59 9.54 -2.45 3.27
C LEU A 59 9.12 -0.98 3.34
N TYR A 60 7.82 -0.71 3.32
CA TYR A 60 7.26 0.64 3.39
C TYR A 60 6.13 0.74 4.42
N ARG A 61 6.28 0.03 5.53
CA ARG A 61 5.26 -0.06 6.62
C ARG A 61 4.82 1.32 7.11
N ASN A 62 5.77 2.21 7.39
CA ASN A 62 5.46 3.54 7.91
C ASN A 62 4.65 4.37 6.92
N GLU A 63 5.03 4.32 5.64
CA GLU A 63 4.32 5.01 4.56
C GLU A 63 2.89 4.46 4.39
N VAL A 64 2.72 3.15 4.49
CA VAL A 64 1.40 2.50 4.43
C VAL A 64 0.55 2.88 5.64
N LEU A 65 1.10 2.88 6.84
CA LEU A 65 0.37 3.28 8.05
C LEU A 65 -0.10 4.73 7.96
N ASP A 66 0.77 5.66 7.60
CA ASP A 66 0.42 7.07 7.43
C ASP A 66 -0.65 7.26 6.35
N PHE A 67 -0.53 6.55 5.24
CA PHE A 67 -1.53 6.52 4.17
C PHE A 67 -2.89 6.01 4.66
N CYS A 68 -2.91 4.91 5.40
CA CYS A 68 -4.13 4.28 5.90
C CYS A 68 -4.84 5.08 6.99
N ARG A 69 -4.18 6.02 7.66
CA ARG A 69 -4.81 6.97 8.61
C ARG A 69 -5.79 7.91 7.93
N ASN A 70 -5.66 8.12 6.64
CA ASN A 70 -6.62 8.87 5.87
C ASN A 70 -7.90 8.05 5.68
N ILE A 71 -9.06 8.63 6.02
CA ILE A 71 -10.35 7.91 6.01
C ILE A 71 -10.71 7.36 4.64
N ASP A 72 -10.37 8.07 3.57
CA ASP A 72 -10.71 7.70 2.19
C ASP A 72 -9.63 6.85 1.50
N SER A 73 -8.56 6.48 2.21
CA SER A 73 -7.47 5.71 1.63
C SER A 73 -7.82 4.25 1.42
N LYS A 74 -7.32 3.67 0.32
CA LYS A 74 -7.50 2.26 -0.04
C LYS A 74 -6.32 1.72 -0.80
N ILE A 75 -5.92 0.50 -0.46
CA ILE A 75 -4.92 -0.28 -1.19
C ILE A 75 -5.62 -1.51 -1.81
N ALA A 76 -5.35 -1.77 -3.08
CA ALA A 76 -5.79 -2.98 -3.75
C ALA A 76 -4.59 -3.70 -4.40
N ILE A 77 -4.44 -4.96 -4.11
CA ILE A 77 -3.38 -5.82 -4.67
C ILE A 77 -4.01 -6.92 -5.50
N LEU A 78 -3.55 -7.06 -6.73
CA LEU A 78 -3.90 -8.16 -7.63
C LEU A 78 -2.70 -9.10 -7.75
N THR A 79 -2.90 -10.38 -7.46
CA THR A 79 -1.82 -11.37 -7.49
C THR A 79 -2.24 -12.68 -8.12
N SER A 80 -1.28 -13.56 -8.40
CA SER A 80 -1.55 -14.94 -8.84
C SER A 80 -1.93 -15.84 -7.67
N THR A 81 -2.29 -17.09 -7.97
CA THR A 81 -2.59 -18.13 -6.98
C THR A 81 -1.35 -18.62 -6.20
N ASP A 82 -0.15 -18.22 -6.60
CA ASP A 82 1.11 -18.61 -5.96
C ASP A 82 1.38 -17.75 -4.70
N VAL A 83 0.56 -17.97 -3.68
CA VAL A 83 0.67 -17.32 -2.37
C VAL A 83 1.09 -18.37 -1.34
N VAL A 84 2.06 -18.03 -0.50
CA VAL A 84 2.52 -18.92 0.57
C VAL A 84 1.40 -19.22 1.56
N VAL A 85 1.37 -20.44 2.12
CA VAL A 85 0.33 -20.91 3.04
C VAL A 85 0.13 -19.97 4.23
N ASP A 86 1.21 -19.48 4.83
CA ASP A 86 1.13 -18.56 5.98
C ASP A 86 0.52 -17.20 5.57
N ASP A 87 0.81 -16.72 4.37
CA ASP A 87 0.24 -15.48 3.85
C ASP A 87 -1.25 -15.67 3.49
N VAL A 88 -1.64 -16.83 2.96
CA VAL A 88 -3.06 -17.17 2.73
C VAL A 88 -3.85 -17.15 4.03
N LYS A 89 -3.28 -17.72 5.10
CA LYS A 89 -3.90 -17.70 6.43
C LYS A 89 -4.09 -16.27 6.94
N ALA A 90 -3.06 -15.43 6.85
CA ALA A 90 -3.13 -14.04 7.26
C ALA A 90 -4.20 -13.26 6.50
N ILE A 91 -4.29 -13.44 5.18
CA ILE A 91 -5.32 -12.82 4.33
C ILE A 91 -6.72 -13.25 4.79
N ARG A 92 -6.93 -14.56 4.96
CA ARG A 92 -8.22 -15.09 5.41
C ARG A 92 -8.61 -14.57 6.79
N ASP A 93 -7.69 -14.58 7.75
CA ASP A 93 -7.94 -14.08 9.10
C ASP A 93 -8.32 -12.60 9.09
N GLY A 94 -7.67 -11.79 8.24
CA GLY A 94 -8.02 -10.38 8.04
C GLY A 94 -9.46 -10.21 7.55
N TYR A 95 -9.88 -10.93 6.52
CA TYR A 95 -11.24 -10.87 6.00
C TYR A 95 -12.29 -11.37 7.01
N LEU A 96 -11.99 -12.41 7.80
CA LEU A 96 -12.88 -12.90 8.85
C LEU A 96 -13.09 -11.89 9.98
N GLN A 97 -12.10 -11.03 10.25
CA GLN A 97 -12.19 -9.99 11.28
C GLN A 97 -12.84 -8.68 10.77
N ARG A 98 -12.99 -8.54 9.45
CA ARG A 98 -13.63 -7.37 8.86
C ARG A 98 -15.11 -7.29 9.26
N GLY A 99 -15.56 -6.13 9.70
CA GLY A 99 -16.94 -5.90 10.13
C GLY A 99 -17.19 -6.02 11.63
N PHE A 100 -16.22 -6.48 12.42
CA PHE A 100 -16.27 -6.32 13.86
C PHE A 100 -15.92 -4.87 14.21
N GLU A 101 -16.75 -4.23 15.05
CA GLU A 101 -16.44 -2.90 15.56
C GLU A 101 -15.15 -2.95 16.40
N LYS A 102 -14.10 -2.36 15.87
CA LYS A 102 -12.84 -2.16 16.56
C LYS A 102 -12.50 -0.68 16.52
N ASN A 103 -11.87 -0.20 17.59
CA ASN A 103 -11.30 1.14 17.59
C ASN A 103 -10.14 1.19 16.59
N LEU A 104 -10.30 2.00 15.53
CA LEU A 104 -9.29 2.13 14.47
C LEU A 104 -7.95 2.63 15.00
N ASP A 105 -7.95 3.57 15.96
CA ASP A 105 -6.70 4.08 16.54
C ASP A 105 -5.94 2.98 17.26
N GLN A 106 -6.64 2.12 18.01
CA GLN A 106 -6.02 0.97 18.67
C GLN A 106 -5.45 -0.03 17.65
N LEU A 107 -6.14 -0.26 16.53
CA LEU A 107 -5.64 -1.13 15.47
C LEU A 107 -4.40 -0.56 14.79
N PHE A 108 -4.32 0.75 14.61
CA PHE A 108 -3.10 1.40 14.09
C PHE A 108 -1.93 1.24 15.05
N ASP A 109 -2.13 1.44 16.34
CA ASP A 109 -1.09 1.25 17.36
C ASP A 109 -0.61 -0.20 17.41
N GLU A 110 -1.52 -1.17 17.33
CA GLU A 110 -1.18 -2.59 17.27
C GLU A 110 -0.42 -2.93 15.98
N ALA A 111 -0.79 -2.35 14.84
CA ALA A 111 -0.17 -2.61 13.54
C ALA A 111 1.30 -2.16 13.46
N GLU A 112 1.72 -1.21 14.28
CA GLU A 112 3.12 -0.76 14.32
C GLU A 112 4.08 -1.81 14.87
N LEU A 113 3.60 -2.72 15.73
CA LEU A 113 4.42 -3.62 16.54
C LEU A 113 4.36 -5.09 16.11
N VAL A 114 3.50 -5.45 15.18
CA VAL A 114 3.28 -6.85 14.78
C VAL A 114 4.13 -7.26 13.58
N ASP A 115 4.28 -8.58 13.36
CA ASP A 115 4.96 -9.11 12.17
C ASP A 115 4.22 -8.77 10.86
N SER A 116 4.86 -8.98 9.72
CA SER A 116 4.33 -8.60 8.42
C SER A 116 3.01 -9.30 8.06
N ALA A 117 2.85 -10.57 8.41
CA ALA A 117 1.61 -11.32 8.15
C ALA A 117 0.44 -10.74 8.95
N LYS A 118 0.65 -10.47 10.24
CA LYS A 118 -0.36 -9.87 11.10
C LYS A 118 -0.64 -8.41 10.73
N PHE A 119 0.37 -7.68 10.28
CA PHE A 119 0.20 -6.33 9.74
C PHE A 119 -0.75 -6.31 8.54
N VAL A 120 -0.52 -7.18 7.56
CA VAL A 120 -1.42 -7.33 6.40
C VAL A 120 -2.83 -7.73 6.82
N ALA A 121 -2.97 -8.72 7.72
CA ALA A 121 -4.26 -9.13 8.26
C ALA A 121 -5.00 -7.96 8.93
N THR A 122 -4.30 -7.12 9.68
CA THR A 122 -4.87 -5.94 10.33
C THR A 122 -5.37 -4.92 9.31
N LEU A 123 -4.59 -4.62 8.26
CA LEU A 123 -5.00 -3.70 7.19
C LEU A 123 -6.26 -4.21 6.46
N ILE A 124 -6.37 -5.51 6.24
CA ILE A 124 -7.56 -6.13 5.65
C ILE A 124 -8.76 -5.99 6.60
N ALA A 125 -8.57 -6.31 7.88
CA ALA A 125 -9.62 -6.20 8.90
C ALA A 125 -10.15 -4.76 9.03
N MET A 126 -9.29 -3.76 8.87
CA MET A 126 -9.64 -2.34 8.86
C MET A 126 -10.30 -1.87 7.57
N ASN A 127 -10.48 -2.75 6.60
CA ASN A 127 -10.98 -2.40 5.25
C ASN A 127 -10.08 -1.38 4.50
N LYS A 128 -8.79 -1.40 4.77
CA LYS A 128 -7.78 -0.55 4.09
C LYS A 128 -7.04 -1.26 2.97
N LEU A 129 -7.05 -2.58 2.98
CA LEU A 129 -6.38 -3.42 2.00
C LEU A 129 -7.34 -4.49 1.48
N ASP A 130 -7.45 -4.60 0.15
CA ASP A 130 -8.06 -5.74 -0.53
C ASP A 130 -7.03 -6.49 -1.36
N ILE A 131 -7.12 -7.82 -1.33
CA ILE A 131 -6.28 -8.71 -2.12
C ILE A 131 -7.17 -9.52 -3.06
N TYR A 132 -6.89 -9.42 -4.35
CA TYR A 132 -7.58 -10.14 -5.43
C TYR A 132 -6.65 -11.18 -6.02
N ILE A 133 -7.13 -12.40 -6.18
CA ILE A 133 -6.37 -13.50 -6.75
C ILE A 133 -6.91 -13.83 -8.13
N VAL A 134 -6.03 -13.80 -9.13
CA VAL A 134 -6.37 -14.18 -10.50
C VAL A 134 -6.44 -15.70 -10.61
N ASN A 135 -7.60 -16.22 -10.96
CA ASN A 135 -7.81 -17.65 -11.21
C ASN A 135 -7.51 -18.03 -12.67
N GLY A 136 -6.83 -19.15 -12.86
CA GLY A 136 -6.81 -19.91 -14.13
C GLY A 136 -5.77 -19.49 -15.17
N SER A 137 -4.92 -18.49 -14.91
CA SER A 137 -3.79 -18.15 -15.78
C SER A 137 -2.62 -17.59 -14.99
N LEU A 138 -1.42 -17.74 -15.55
CA LEU A 138 -0.22 -17.11 -15.03
C LEU A 138 -0.33 -15.59 -15.20
N TYR A 139 -0.53 -14.91 -14.07
CA TYR A 139 -0.46 -13.45 -14.03
C TYR A 139 1.01 -13.06 -13.73
N HIS A 140 1.66 -12.41 -14.68
CA HIS A 140 3.07 -12.03 -14.57
C HIS A 140 3.34 -10.53 -14.55
N ASP A 141 2.32 -9.72 -14.67
CA ASP A 141 2.48 -8.27 -14.70
C ASP A 141 2.98 -7.73 -13.36
N LYS A 142 3.83 -6.74 -13.45
CA LYS A 142 4.37 -5.99 -12.32
C LYS A 142 4.12 -4.52 -12.58
N VAL A 143 2.93 -4.09 -12.25
CA VAL A 143 2.47 -2.72 -12.46
C VAL A 143 1.91 -2.16 -11.16
N GLY A 144 2.12 -0.89 -10.94
CA GLY A 144 1.50 -0.19 -9.83
C GLY A 144 1.10 1.20 -10.23
N PHE A 145 0.11 1.76 -9.54
CA PHE A 145 -0.23 3.16 -9.69
C PHE A 145 -0.82 3.74 -8.41
N PHE A 146 -0.55 5.01 -8.21
CA PHE A 146 -1.12 5.85 -7.18
C PHE A 146 -2.11 6.82 -7.83
N GLU A 147 -3.19 7.12 -7.14
CA GLU A 147 -4.19 8.08 -7.57
C GLU A 147 -4.50 9.04 -6.43
N ASP A 148 -4.56 10.34 -6.73
CA ASP A 148 -4.94 11.36 -5.76
C ASP A 148 -6.43 11.71 -5.82
N SER A 149 -6.88 12.64 -4.96
CA SER A 149 -8.28 13.08 -4.90
C SER A 149 -8.76 13.84 -6.13
N ASP A 150 -7.84 14.34 -6.96
CA ASP A 150 -8.12 15.04 -8.21
C ASP A 150 -8.01 14.13 -9.44
N ASN A 151 -7.90 12.80 -9.23
CA ASN A 151 -7.75 11.78 -10.26
C ASN A 151 -6.44 11.88 -11.07
N ASN A 152 -5.41 12.51 -10.52
CA ASN A 152 -4.07 12.40 -11.09
C ASN A 152 -3.48 11.02 -10.74
N ILE A 153 -2.77 10.44 -11.69
CA ILE A 153 -2.22 9.10 -11.57
C ILE A 153 -0.71 9.13 -11.80
N VAL A 154 0.04 8.49 -10.91
CA VAL A 154 1.43 8.11 -11.13
C VAL A 154 1.49 6.60 -11.27
N ALA A 155 1.83 6.12 -12.46
CA ALA A 155 1.95 4.70 -12.77
C ALA A 155 3.41 4.29 -12.96
N PHE A 156 3.73 3.05 -12.60
CA PHE A 156 5.07 2.49 -12.74
C PHE A 156 5.00 1.00 -13.04
N THR A 157 6.08 0.48 -13.62
CA THR A 157 6.27 -0.95 -13.88
C THR A 157 7.56 -1.42 -13.23
N GLY A 158 7.62 -2.71 -12.90
CA GLY A 158 8.82 -3.35 -12.36
C GLY A 158 8.61 -4.00 -11.00
N SER A 159 9.64 -4.75 -10.59
CA SER A 159 9.70 -5.37 -9.25
C SER A 159 10.17 -4.31 -8.25
N ALA A 160 9.35 -4.03 -7.30
CA ALA A 160 9.78 -3.31 -6.11
C ALA A 160 10.20 -4.31 -5.06
#